data_d5df304548c0f0092a3ed37a2d5bb5e7
#
_entry.id   d5df304548c0f0092a3ed37a2d5bb5e7
#
_cell.length_a   1.000
_cell.length_b   1.000
_cell.length_c   1.000
_cell.angle_alpha   90.00
_cell.angle_beta   90.00
_cell.angle_gamma   90.00
#
_symmetry.space_group_name_H-M   'P 1'
#
loop_
_entity.id
_entity.type
_entity.pdbx_description
1 polymer ?
#
loop_
_entity_poly.entity_id
_entity_poly.type
_entity_poly.pdbx_seq_one_letter_code
_entity_poly.pdbx_strand_id
1 'polypeptide(L)'
;MSPMRSGRTWRPARCQTLWQRPRLHGPREILNAIFYILKSGCTWRLLPHDFPLWPTVYHYFRTWRSEGTWERMHQAMREHLRVRLGRDPQPSAGVVDSQSVKTTDVGGDERGYDGAKKIKGRKRHLLVDTQGLVLRAKVHSAHLADRDRIKSLLERAKERFPRLSHLWLDGGYKGKCKEWLEKASGWAVEIVHSPHRRWLQRR
;
A
#
# COMPACT_ATOMS: atom_id res chain seq x y z
N MET A 1 2.81 -45.76 8.98
CA MET A 1 4.05 -44.98 8.77
C MET A 1 3.91 -44.24 7.44
N SER A 2 3.53 -42.99 7.48
CA SER A 2 3.38 -42.13 6.26
C SER A 2 4.66 -41.31 6.10
N PRO A 3 5.17 -41.13 4.86
CA PRO A 3 6.41 -40.41 4.64
C PRO A 3 6.18 -38.89 4.75
N MET A 4 7.07 -38.23 5.49
CA MET A 4 7.18 -36.77 5.61
C MET A 4 7.36 -36.15 4.23
N ARG A 5 6.48 -35.21 3.89
CA ARG A 5 6.63 -34.36 2.71
C ARG A 5 7.77 -33.36 2.95
N SER A 6 8.80 -33.47 2.12
CA SER A 6 9.95 -32.58 2.06
C SER A 6 9.51 -31.12 1.89
N GLY A 7 9.95 -30.27 2.81
CA GLY A 7 9.74 -28.83 2.75
C GLY A 7 10.33 -28.25 1.47
N ARG A 8 9.48 -27.66 0.63
CA ARG A 8 9.93 -26.84 -0.49
C ARG A 8 10.53 -25.56 0.08
N THR A 9 11.84 -25.47 0.07
CA THR A 9 12.54 -24.20 0.29
C THR A 9 12.12 -23.22 -0.79
N TRP A 10 11.51 -22.11 -0.38
CA TRP A 10 11.15 -21.01 -1.26
C TRP A 10 12.43 -20.46 -1.92
N ARG A 11 12.58 -20.68 -3.22
CA ARG A 11 13.57 -20.00 -4.06
C ARG A 11 12.86 -18.85 -4.73
N PRO A 12 13.27 -17.57 -4.52
CA PRO A 12 12.72 -16.47 -5.27
C PRO A 12 12.89 -16.73 -6.76
N ALA A 13 11.81 -16.60 -7.53
CA ALA A 13 11.86 -16.73 -8.98
C ALA A 13 13.03 -15.90 -9.50
N ARG A 14 13.98 -16.56 -10.18
CA ARG A 14 15.11 -15.88 -10.81
C ARG A 14 14.53 -14.91 -11.83
N CYS A 15 14.63 -13.63 -11.55
CA CYS A 15 14.42 -12.60 -12.53
C CYS A 15 15.57 -12.76 -13.56
N GLN A 16 15.32 -13.52 -14.62
CA GLN A 16 16.23 -13.63 -15.75
C GLN A 16 16.09 -12.35 -16.56
N THR A 17 16.81 -11.33 -16.20
CA THR A 17 17.02 -10.13 -17.03
C THR A 17 18.47 -10.02 -17.40
N LEU A 18 18.69 -10.05 -18.66
CA LEU A 18 19.78 -9.73 -19.61
C LEU A 18 20.87 -8.72 -19.13
N TRP A 19 21.52 -8.94 -17.99
CA TRP A 19 22.71 -8.17 -17.62
C TRP A 19 23.84 -9.13 -17.27
N GLN A 20 24.73 -9.35 -18.22
CA GLN A 20 25.92 -10.23 -18.11
C GLN A 20 27.03 -9.65 -17.24
N ARG A 21 26.82 -8.58 -16.51
CA ARG A 21 27.79 -8.08 -15.52
C ARG A 21 27.48 -8.64 -14.14
N PRO A 22 28.48 -9.16 -13.40
CA PRO A 22 28.28 -9.59 -12.02
C PRO A 22 27.74 -8.42 -11.20
N ARG A 23 26.70 -8.68 -10.41
CA ARG A 23 26.13 -7.66 -9.53
C ARG A 23 27.15 -7.35 -8.44
N LEU A 24 27.66 -6.12 -8.41
CA LEU A 24 28.61 -5.65 -7.37
C LEU A 24 27.97 -5.63 -5.97
N HIS A 25 26.65 -5.50 -5.89
CA HIS A 25 25.90 -5.38 -4.64
C HIS A 25 24.75 -6.37 -4.59
N GLY A 26 24.58 -6.99 -3.43
CA GLY A 26 23.47 -7.90 -3.18
C GLY A 26 22.11 -7.18 -3.15
N PRO A 27 21.00 -7.84 -3.54
CA PRO A 27 19.66 -7.23 -3.48
C PRO A 27 19.30 -6.74 -2.08
N ARG A 28 19.80 -7.39 -1.02
CA ARG A 28 19.55 -6.98 0.38
C ARG A 28 20.20 -5.65 0.73
N GLU A 29 21.42 -5.40 0.28
CA GLU A 29 22.12 -4.13 0.49
C GLU A 29 21.38 -2.97 -0.19
N ILE A 30 20.95 -3.20 -1.43
CA ILE A 30 20.14 -2.23 -2.19
C ILE A 30 18.82 -1.94 -1.46
N LEU A 31 18.11 -2.98 -0.98
CA LEU A 31 16.88 -2.80 -0.23
C LEU A 31 17.10 -2.03 1.07
N ASN A 32 18.15 -2.35 1.82
CA ASN A 32 18.49 -1.66 3.06
C ASN A 32 18.75 -0.16 2.80
N ALA A 33 19.49 0.16 1.74
CA ALA A 33 19.76 1.54 1.35
C ALA A 33 18.47 2.29 0.95
N ILE A 34 17.58 1.66 0.18
CA ILE A 34 16.28 2.23 -0.17
C ILE A 34 15.42 2.47 1.08
N PHE A 35 15.35 1.51 1.98
CA PHE A 35 14.58 1.66 3.23
C PHE A 35 15.19 2.73 4.15
N TYR A 36 16.51 2.89 4.16
CA TYR A 36 17.15 3.99 4.87
C TYR A 36 16.66 5.35 4.35
N ILE A 37 16.68 5.56 3.03
CA ILE A 37 16.15 6.79 2.39
C ILE A 37 14.68 7.01 2.77
N LEU A 38 13.85 5.99 2.64
CA LEU A 38 12.41 6.08 2.92
C LEU A 38 12.12 6.40 4.40
N LYS A 39 12.93 5.88 5.33
CA LYS A 39 12.77 6.07 6.76
C LYS A 39 13.32 7.41 7.24
N SER A 40 14.51 7.81 6.76
CA SER A 40 15.18 9.04 7.16
C SER A 40 14.62 10.28 6.47
N GLY A 41 14.03 10.11 5.27
CA GLY A 41 13.57 11.21 4.42
C GLY A 41 14.73 12.04 3.83
N CYS A 42 15.98 11.58 3.94
CA CYS A 42 17.13 12.29 3.38
C CYS A 42 17.10 12.25 1.83
N THR A 43 17.82 13.17 1.22
CA THR A 43 17.98 13.15 -0.25
C THR A 43 18.90 12.01 -0.66
N TRP A 44 18.74 11.50 -1.89
CA TRP A 44 19.55 10.40 -2.43
C TRP A 44 21.06 10.66 -2.32
N ARG A 45 21.50 11.91 -2.51
CA ARG A 45 22.91 12.31 -2.44
C ARG A 45 23.50 12.28 -1.05
N LEU A 46 22.64 12.24 -0.01
CA LEU A 46 23.06 12.15 1.40
C LEU A 46 23.00 10.70 1.93
N LEU A 47 22.89 9.71 1.05
CA LEU A 47 22.97 8.31 1.44
C LEU A 47 24.37 8.04 2.06
N PRO A 48 24.46 7.48 3.29
CA PRO A 48 25.73 7.17 3.94
C PRO A 48 26.64 6.27 3.09
N HIS A 49 27.94 6.41 3.25
CA HIS A 49 28.96 5.67 2.51
C HIS A 49 29.00 4.17 2.84
N ASP A 50 28.37 3.75 3.94
CA ASP A 50 28.20 2.33 4.31
C ASP A 50 27.28 1.55 3.36
N PHE A 51 26.52 2.29 2.55
CA PHE A 51 25.65 1.72 1.51
C PHE A 51 26.30 1.82 0.13
N PRO A 52 25.81 1.06 -0.84
CA PRO A 52 26.19 1.26 -2.23
C PRO A 52 25.97 2.71 -2.70
N LEU A 53 26.78 3.17 -3.65
CA LEU A 53 26.68 4.54 -4.18
C LEU A 53 25.24 4.88 -4.55
N TRP A 54 24.78 6.06 -4.15
CA TRP A 54 23.41 6.51 -4.36
C TRP A 54 22.89 6.40 -5.80
N PRO A 55 23.69 6.61 -6.89
CA PRO A 55 23.17 6.44 -8.25
C PRO A 55 22.81 4.99 -8.55
N THR A 56 23.57 4.04 -8.01
CA THR A 56 23.28 2.61 -8.14
C THR A 56 21.98 2.27 -7.41
N VAL A 57 21.81 2.69 -6.15
CA VAL A 57 20.60 2.46 -5.36
C VAL A 57 19.38 3.08 -6.02
N TYR A 58 19.51 4.32 -6.51
CA TYR A 58 18.44 5.03 -7.22
C TYR A 58 18.04 4.33 -8.53
N HIS A 59 19.03 3.81 -9.27
CA HIS A 59 18.78 3.03 -10.48
C HIS A 59 17.91 1.80 -10.17
N TYR A 60 18.25 1.01 -9.16
CA TYR A 60 17.44 -0.14 -8.74
C TYR A 60 16.06 0.28 -8.26
N PHE A 61 15.95 1.33 -7.45
CA PHE A 61 14.66 1.86 -6.98
C PHE A 61 13.75 2.21 -8.16
N ARG A 62 14.27 2.94 -9.15
CA ARG A 62 13.54 3.34 -10.34
C ARG A 62 13.14 2.13 -11.20
N THR A 63 14.07 1.23 -11.45
CA THR A 63 13.85 0.02 -12.26
C THR A 63 12.78 -0.87 -11.61
N TRP A 64 12.91 -1.17 -10.34
CA TRP A 64 11.92 -1.98 -9.61
C TRP A 64 10.54 -1.33 -9.56
N ARG A 65 10.49 -0.01 -9.55
CA ARG A 65 9.23 0.73 -9.65
C ARG A 65 8.60 0.60 -11.03
N SER A 66 9.36 0.77 -12.10
CA SER A 66 8.85 0.70 -13.48
C SER A 66 8.45 -0.71 -13.91
N GLU A 67 9.14 -1.73 -13.40
CA GLU A 67 8.88 -3.14 -13.68
C GLU A 67 7.82 -3.78 -12.78
N GLY A 68 7.25 -3.05 -11.83
CA GLY A 68 6.29 -3.57 -10.87
C GLY A 68 6.86 -4.58 -9.86
N THR A 69 8.17 -4.56 -9.65
CA THR A 69 8.84 -5.48 -8.71
C THR A 69 8.42 -5.22 -7.26
N TRP A 70 8.19 -3.95 -6.90
CA TRP A 70 7.68 -3.59 -5.58
C TRP A 70 6.32 -4.22 -5.28
N GLU A 71 5.42 -4.17 -6.24
CA GLU A 71 4.08 -4.76 -6.13
C GLU A 71 4.15 -6.28 -5.98
N ARG A 72 5.02 -6.93 -6.76
CA ARG A 72 5.22 -8.40 -6.67
C ARG A 72 5.80 -8.82 -5.32
N MET A 73 6.83 -8.10 -4.83
CA MET A 73 7.41 -8.37 -3.52
C MET A 73 6.39 -8.17 -2.40
N HIS A 74 5.66 -7.06 -2.44
CA HIS A 74 4.63 -6.75 -1.46
C HIS A 74 3.53 -7.83 -1.44
N GLN A 75 3.06 -8.24 -2.63
CA GLN A 75 2.06 -9.30 -2.75
C GLN A 75 2.57 -10.61 -2.15
N ALA A 76 3.77 -11.05 -2.53
CA ALA A 76 4.35 -12.30 -2.03
C ALA A 76 4.52 -12.30 -0.50
N MET A 77 5.01 -11.18 0.07
CA MET A 77 5.15 -11.05 1.53
C MET A 77 3.80 -11.07 2.24
N ARG A 78 2.80 -10.38 1.71
CA ARG A 78 1.45 -10.36 2.27
C ARG A 78 0.84 -11.76 2.26
N GLU A 79 0.87 -12.46 1.12
CA GLU A 79 0.31 -13.81 0.98
C GLU A 79 1.01 -14.78 1.92
N HIS A 80 2.34 -14.72 1.99
CA HIS A 80 3.12 -15.54 2.91
C HIS A 80 2.75 -15.29 4.38
N LEU A 81 2.63 -14.01 4.78
CA LEU A 81 2.26 -13.67 6.15
C LEU A 81 0.85 -14.14 6.48
N ARG A 82 -0.12 -13.98 5.58
CA ARG A 82 -1.49 -14.47 5.78
C ARG A 82 -1.53 -15.97 6.01
N VAL A 83 -0.81 -16.74 5.19
CA VAL A 83 -0.70 -18.19 5.35
C VAL A 83 -0.08 -18.56 6.70
N ARG A 84 0.97 -17.86 7.14
CA ARG A 84 1.56 -18.06 8.47
C ARG A 84 0.60 -17.78 9.62
N LEU A 85 -0.35 -16.88 9.41
CA LEU A 85 -1.44 -16.56 10.37
C LEU A 85 -2.65 -17.50 10.25
N GLY A 86 -2.53 -18.61 9.52
CA GLY A 86 -3.63 -19.55 9.29
C GLY A 86 -4.77 -19.02 8.43
N ARG A 87 -4.49 -17.99 7.60
CA ARG A 87 -5.46 -17.38 6.71
C ARG A 87 -5.22 -17.77 5.27
N ASP A 88 -6.28 -17.69 4.47
CA ASP A 88 -6.14 -17.82 3.01
C ASP A 88 -5.24 -16.68 2.48
N PRO A 89 -4.33 -16.95 1.49
CA PRO A 89 -3.49 -15.93 0.90
C PRO A 89 -4.26 -14.77 0.29
N GLN A 90 -5.48 -15.02 -0.23
CA GLN A 90 -6.34 -13.99 -0.78
C GLN A 90 -7.36 -13.50 0.26
N PRO A 91 -7.48 -12.18 0.50
CA PRO A 91 -8.43 -11.63 1.46
C PRO A 91 -9.88 -11.73 0.92
N SER A 92 -10.83 -12.03 1.81
CA SER A 92 -12.27 -12.01 1.50
C SER A 92 -12.95 -10.71 1.92
N ALA A 93 -12.32 -9.95 2.80
CA ALA A 93 -12.85 -8.69 3.30
C ALA A 93 -11.75 -7.64 3.43
N GLY A 94 -12.13 -6.37 3.32
CA GLY A 94 -11.22 -5.24 3.41
C GLY A 94 -11.81 -4.04 4.12
N VAL A 95 -10.94 -3.16 4.59
CA VAL A 95 -11.28 -1.88 5.20
C VAL A 95 -10.68 -0.77 4.35
N VAL A 96 -11.47 0.24 4.03
CA VAL A 96 -10.98 1.45 3.36
C VAL A 96 -10.89 2.59 4.37
N ASP A 97 -9.73 3.20 4.44
CA ASP A 97 -9.48 4.38 5.27
C ASP A 97 -8.81 5.49 4.47
N SER A 98 -9.00 6.74 4.91
CA SER A 98 -8.36 7.91 4.35
C SER A 98 -7.56 8.66 5.40
N GLN A 99 -6.31 8.94 5.08
CA GLN A 99 -5.41 9.67 5.96
C GLN A 99 -4.83 10.90 5.26
N SER A 100 -5.00 12.08 5.88
CA SER A 100 -4.38 13.32 5.41
C SER A 100 -3.04 13.52 6.11
N VAL A 101 -2.00 13.79 5.33
CA VAL A 101 -0.62 13.93 5.80
C VAL A 101 -0.12 15.32 5.41
N LYS A 102 0.42 16.05 6.37
CA LYS A 102 1.10 17.33 6.12
C LYS A 102 2.29 17.11 5.18
N THR A 103 2.44 17.96 4.20
CA THR A 103 3.65 18.02 3.38
C THR A 103 4.56 19.12 3.88
N THR A 104 5.86 18.95 3.66
CA THR A 104 6.87 20.00 3.88
C THR A 104 6.67 21.14 2.88
N ASP A 105 7.35 22.27 3.08
CA ASP A 105 7.21 23.44 2.21
C ASP A 105 7.67 23.17 0.76
N VAL A 106 8.51 22.18 0.55
CA VAL A 106 9.00 21.72 -0.76
C VAL A 106 8.09 20.66 -1.40
N GLY A 107 6.83 20.58 -1.07
CA GLY A 107 5.95 19.42 -1.33
C GLY A 107 5.43 19.18 -2.75
N GLY A 108 5.84 19.94 -3.79
CA GLY A 108 5.42 19.74 -5.20
C GLY A 108 3.94 20.05 -5.50
N ASP A 109 3.53 19.82 -6.75
CA ASP A 109 2.28 20.33 -7.35
C ASP A 109 0.98 19.67 -6.81
N GLU A 110 1.04 18.46 -6.24
CA GLU A 110 -0.14 17.76 -5.72
C GLU A 110 -0.44 18.09 -4.25
N ARG A 111 -0.45 19.36 -3.90
CA ARG A 111 -0.84 19.84 -2.57
C ARG A 111 -2.31 20.28 -2.59
N GLY A 112 -2.98 20.12 -1.44
CA GLY A 112 -4.32 20.61 -1.24
C GLY A 112 -4.59 20.85 0.24
N TYR A 113 -5.73 21.48 0.53
CA TYR A 113 -6.19 21.73 1.89
C TYR A 113 -7.38 20.83 2.21
N ASP A 114 -7.25 19.99 3.23
CA ASP A 114 -8.34 19.20 3.81
C ASP A 114 -9.07 20.07 4.83
N GLY A 115 -10.20 20.64 4.45
CA GLY A 115 -10.99 21.51 5.32
C GLY A 115 -11.55 20.83 6.56
N ALA A 116 -11.83 19.53 6.49
CA ALA A 116 -12.37 18.77 7.60
C ALA A 116 -11.31 18.47 8.68
N LYS A 117 -10.07 18.18 8.24
CA LYS A 117 -8.94 17.87 9.13
C LYS A 117 -8.02 19.08 9.36
N LYS A 118 -8.28 20.23 8.69
CA LYS A 118 -7.46 21.46 8.71
C LYS A 118 -5.98 21.19 8.40
N ILE A 119 -5.71 20.32 7.43
CA ILE A 119 -4.37 19.90 7.04
C ILE A 119 -4.10 20.32 5.60
N LYS A 120 -3.00 21.07 5.37
CA LYS A 120 -2.46 21.34 4.05
C LYS A 120 -1.47 20.24 3.68
N GLY A 121 -1.77 19.48 2.61
CA GLY A 121 -0.93 18.36 2.26
C GLY A 121 -1.50 17.42 1.21
N ARG A 122 -1.22 16.16 1.38
CA ARG A 122 -1.71 15.07 0.55
C ARG A 122 -2.61 14.15 1.34
N LYS A 123 -3.54 13.53 0.66
CA LYS A 123 -4.41 12.50 1.22
C LYS A 123 -4.04 11.15 0.62
N ARG A 124 -3.90 10.14 1.47
CA ARG A 124 -3.71 8.77 1.05
C ARG A 124 -4.94 7.95 1.41
N HIS A 125 -5.44 7.22 0.43
CA HIS A 125 -6.47 6.22 0.63
C HIS A 125 -5.81 4.85 0.65
N LEU A 126 -6.18 4.06 1.63
CA LEU A 126 -5.67 2.72 1.85
C LEU A 126 -6.84 1.74 1.81
N LEU A 127 -6.65 0.65 1.07
CA LEU A 127 -7.43 -0.56 1.23
C LEU A 127 -6.54 -1.56 1.97
N VAL A 128 -6.98 -2.00 3.15
CA VAL A 128 -6.28 -2.99 3.96
C VAL A 128 -7.17 -4.20 4.18
N ASP A 129 -6.58 -5.34 4.49
CA ASP A 129 -7.35 -6.51 4.90
C ASP A 129 -7.69 -6.47 6.41
N THR A 130 -8.36 -7.51 6.90
CA THR A 130 -8.75 -7.64 8.32
C THR A 130 -7.57 -7.82 9.27
N GLN A 131 -6.36 -8.04 8.77
CA GLN A 131 -5.11 -8.09 9.53
C GLN A 131 -4.33 -6.75 9.47
N GLY A 132 -4.90 -5.73 8.81
CA GLY A 132 -4.22 -4.44 8.59
C GLY A 132 -3.17 -4.46 7.48
N LEU A 133 -3.07 -5.54 6.71
CA LEU A 133 -2.12 -5.64 5.61
C LEU A 133 -2.61 -4.85 4.41
N VAL A 134 -1.77 -3.95 3.90
CA VAL A 134 -2.14 -3.10 2.78
C VAL A 134 -2.37 -3.93 1.52
N LEU A 135 -3.52 -3.74 0.90
CA LEU A 135 -3.88 -4.32 -0.39
C LEU A 135 -3.61 -3.33 -1.52
N ARG A 136 -4.05 -2.08 -1.35
CA ARG A 136 -3.82 -0.97 -2.27
C ARG A 136 -3.66 0.34 -1.53
N ALA A 137 -2.90 1.25 -2.14
CA ALA A 137 -2.75 2.63 -1.70
C ALA A 137 -2.86 3.57 -2.91
N LYS A 138 -3.52 4.72 -2.71
CA LYS A 138 -3.54 5.84 -3.66
C LYS A 138 -3.28 7.14 -2.92
N VAL A 139 -2.44 7.98 -3.51
CA VAL A 139 -2.11 9.31 -2.96
C VAL A 139 -2.59 10.36 -3.94
N HIS A 140 -3.17 11.42 -3.41
CA HIS A 140 -3.65 12.58 -4.19
C HIS A 140 -3.66 13.84 -3.31
N SER A 141 -4.00 14.95 -3.91
CA SER A 141 -4.12 16.24 -3.22
C SER A 141 -5.21 16.18 -2.14
N ALA A 142 -4.95 16.80 -0.98
CA ALA A 142 -5.84 16.71 0.19
C ALA A 142 -7.19 17.42 0.03
N HIS A 143 -7.35 18.30 -0.96
CA HIS A 143 -8.63 19.01 -1.21
C HIS A 143 -9.71 18.12 -1.84
N LEU A 144 -9.30 16.98 -2.41
CA LEU A 144 -10.24 16.09 -3.10
C LEU A 144 -11.07 15.29 -2.07
N ALA A 145 -12.37 15.17 -2.33
CA ALA A 145 -13.27 14.44 -1.46
C ALA A 145 -13.01 12.94 -1.52
N ASP A 146 -13.14 12.26 -0.37
CA ASP A 146 -12.86 10.83 -0.24
C ASP A 146 -13.73 9.97 -1.17
N ARG A 147 -15.02 10.33 -1.29
CA ARG A 147 -15.99 9.66 -2.16
C ARG A 147 -15.61 9.68 -3.65
N ASP A 148 -14.92 10.73 -4.10
CA ASP A 148 -14.58 10.87 -5.52
C ASP A 148 -13.34 10.03 -5.88
N ARG A 149 -12.51 9.71 -4.88
CA ARG A 149 -11.24 9.01 -5.07
C ARG A 149 -11.28 7.51 -4.75
N ILE A 150 -12.32 7.04 -4.07
CA ILE A 150 -12.48 5.61 -3.79
C ILE A 150 -12.57 4.78 -5.08
N LYS A 151 -13.14 5.35 -6.15
CA LYS A 151 -13.21 4.71 -7.47
C LYS A 151 -11.83 4.34 -7.99
N SER A 152 -10.88 5.29 -7.94
CA SER A 152 -9.51 5.06 -8.38
C SER A 152 -8.72 4.11 -7.48
N LEU A 153 -9.06 4.04 -6.19
CA LEU A 153 -8.49 3.07 -5.26
C LEU A 153 -8.93 1.65 -5.60
N LEU A 154 -10.23 1.47 -5.89
CA LEU A 154 -10.84 0.17 -6.12
C LEU A 154 -10.83 -0.26 -7.58
N GLU A 155 -10.36 0.61 -8.49
CA GLU A 155 -10.14 0.26 -9.88
C GLU A 155 -9.32 -1.03 -10.00
N ARG A 156 -9.82 -2.00 -10.78
CA ARG A 156 -9.22 -3.32 -10.96
C ARG A 156 -8.99 -4.12 -9.66
N ALA A 157 -9.57 -3.70 -8.52
CA ALA A 157 -9.41 -4.42 -7.27
C ALA A 157 -10.11 -5.79 -7.32
N LYS A 158 -11.23 -5.90 -8.03
CA LYS A 158 -11.96 -7.16 -8.24
C LYS A 158 -11.13 -8.20 -9.00
N GLU A 159 -10.39 -7.76 -10.02
CA GLU A 159 -9.48 -8.62 -10.78
C GLU A 159 -8.30 -9.09 -9.92
N ARG A 160 -7.76 -8.18 -9.12
CA ARG A 160 -6.57 -8.44 -8.29
C ARG A 160 -6.85 -9.22 -7.02
N PHE A 161 -8.07 -9.09 -6.48
CA PHE A 161 -8.53 -9.75 -5.24
C PHE A 161 -9.87 -10.44 -5.49
N PRO A 162 -9.89 -11.56 -6.24
CA PRO A 162 -11.13 -12.20 -6.69
C PRO A 162 -12.01 -12.72 -5.55
N ARG A 163 -11.42 -13.01 -4.38
CA ARG A 163 -12.17 -13.43 -3.18
C ARG A 163 -12.75 -12.27 -2.36
N LEU A 164 -12.34 -11.03 -2.65
CA LEU A 164 -12.84 -9.87 -1.91
C LEU A 164 -14.33 -9.69 -2.20
N SER A 165 -15.15 -9.80 -1.17
CA SER A 165 -16.61 -9.74 -1.26
C SER A 165 -17.24 -8.77 -0.25
N HIS A 166 -16.45 -8.28 0.72
CA HIS A 166 -16.96 -7.39 1.77
C HIS A 166 -16.02 -6.21 2.01
N LEU A 167 -16.58 -5.01 2.14
CA LEU A 167 -15.84 -3.79 2.45
C LEU A 167 -16.45 -3.03 3.63
N TRP A 168 -15.62 -2.66 4.58
CA TRP A 168 -15.94 -1.69 5.61
C TRP A 168 -15.39 -0.32 5.23
N LEU A 169 -16.24 0.68 5.33
CA LEU A 169 -15.93 2.08 5.04
C LEU A 169 -16.27 2.96 6.24
N ASP A 170 -15.59 4.09 6.38
CA ASP A 170 -15.95 5.08 7.38
C ASP A 170 -17.17 5.90 6.96
N GLY A 171 -17.71 6.72 7.90
CA GLY A 171 -18.90 7.55 7.67
C GLY A 171 -18.76 8.59 6.55
N GLY A 172 -17.56 8.90 6.06
CA GLY A 172 -17.32 9.81 4.94
C GLY A 172 -17.79 9.27 3.58
N TYR A 173 -18.04 7.97 3.48
CA TYR A 173 -18.43 7.28 2.24
C TYR A 173 -19.91 6.95 2.13
N LYS A 174 -20.78 7.58 2.95
CA LYS A 174 -22.23 7.34 2.96
C LYS A 174 -22.94 7.77 1.67
N GLY A 175 -24.17 7.27 1.49
CA GLY A 175 -25.08 7.64 0.41
C GLY A 175 -24.62 7.13 -0.95
N LYS A 176 -24.69 7.97 -1.98
CA LYS A 176 -24.41 7.62 -3.38
C LYS A 176 -23.09 6.86 -3.61
N CYS A 177 -22.09 7.05 -2.73
CA CYS A 177 -20.81 6.36 -2.84
C CYS A 177 -20.96 4.87 -2.49
N LYS A 178 -21.67 4.54 -1.41
CA LYS A 178 -21.97 3.18 -1.01
C LYS A 178 -22.76 2.45 -2.10
N GLU A 179 -23.87 3.05 -2.55
CA GLU A 179 -24.74 2.48 -3.59
C GLU A 179 -23.96 2.20 -4.90
N TRP A 180 -23.12 3.16 -5.28
CA TRP A 180 -22.27 2.97 -6.47
C TRP A 180 -21.30 1.79 -6.30
N LEU A 181 -20.67 1.67 -5.11
CA LEU A 181 -19.74 0.58 -4.84
C LEU A 181 -20.44 -0.79 -4.90
N GLU A 182 -21.57 -0.94 -4.24
CA GLU A 182 -22.35 -2.18 -4.24
C GLU A 182 -22.75 -2.58 -5.67
N LYS A 183 -23.23 -1.60 -6.46
CA LYS A 183 -23.63 -1.84 -7.85
C LYS A 183 -22.45 -2.15 -8.78
N ALA A 184 -21.32 -1.45 -8.63
CA ALA A 184 -20.18 -1.59 -9.53
C ALA A 184 -19.33 -2.83 -9.23
N SER A 185 -19.18 -3.18 -7.95
CA SER A 185 -18.33 -4.30 -7.53
C SER A 185 -19.09 -5.59 -7.25
N GLY A 186 -20.35 -5.50 -6.86
CA GLY A 186 -21.15 -6.62 -6.34
C GLY A 186 -20.69 -7.05 -4.94
N TRP A 187 -19.93 -6.20 -4.23
CA TRP A 187 -19.48 -6.47 -2.87
C TRP A 187 -20.50 -5.97 -1.84
N ALA A 188 -20.59 -6.66 -0.70
CA ALA A 188 -21.31 -6.13 0.45
C ALA A 188 -20.53 -4.97 1.06
N VAL A 189 -21.16 -3.81 1.21
CA VAL A 189 -20.52 -2.59 1.72
C VAL A 189 -21.19 -2.14 3.01
N GLU A 190 -20.42 -2.06 4.08
CA GLU A 190 -20.87 -1.66 5.40
C GLU A 190 -20.20 -0.35 5.84
N ILE A 191 -20.99 0.59 6.35
CA ILE A 191 -20.48 1.84 6.91
C ILE A 191 -20.28 1.68 8.40
N VAL A 192 -19.03 1.76 8.83
CA VAL A 192 -18.66 1.68 10.25
C VAL A 192 -18.63 3.09 10.84
N HIS A 193 -19.31 3.27 11.94
CA HIS A 193 -19.28 4.50 12.71
C HIS A 193 -18.26 4.39 13.84
N SER A 194 -17.23 5.25 13.83
CA SER A 194 -16.30 5.31 14.96
C SER A 194 -17.02 5.73 16.23
N PRO A 195 -16.96 4.95 17.31
CA PRO A 195 -17.58 5.31 18.59
C PRO A 195 -16.95 6.54 19.25
N HIS A 196 -15.74 6.94 18.85
CA HIS A 196 -14.99 8.04 19.44
C HIS A 196 -15.56 9.45 19.22
N ARG A 197 -16.50 9.68 18.30
CA ARG A 197 -17.12 11.01 18.14
C ARG A 197 -18.10 11.38 19.26
N ARG A 198 -18.58 10.44 20.07
CA ARG A 198 -19.49 10.73 21.19
C ARG A 198 -18.80 11.34 22.40
N TRP A 199 -17.50 11.16 22.58
CA TRP A 199 -16.77 11.67 23.75
C TRP A 199 -16.32 13.13 23.63
N LEU A 200 -16.16 13.66 22.43
CA LEU A 200 -15.69 15.04 22.20
C LEU A 200 -16.81 16.08 22.19
N GLN A 201 -18.09 15.67 22.22
CA GLN A 201 -19.23 16.59 22.29
C GLN A 201 -19.76 16.83 23.70
N ARG A 202 -19.13 16.27 24.74
CA ARG A 202 -19.53 16.41 26.15
C ARG A 202 -18.48 17.14 27.01
N ARG A 203 -17.68 18.00 26.43
CA ARG A 203 -16.87 18.97 27.20
C ARG A 203 -17.03 20.35 26.63
#